data_aa90a5c9d7b75827c8c71a7f6335d6ce
#
_entry.id   aa90a5c9d7b75827c8c71a7f6335d6ce
#
_cell.length_a   1.000
_cell.length_b   1.000
_cell.length_c   1.000
_cell.angle_alpha   90.00
_cell.angle_beta   90.00
_cell.angle_gamma   90.00
#
_symmetry.space_group_name_H-M   'P 1'
#
loop_
_entity.id
_entity.type
_entity.pdbx_description
1 polymer ?
#
loop_
_entity_poly.entity_id
_entity_poly.type
_entity_poly.pdbx_seq_one_letter_code
_entity_poly.pdbx_strand_id
1 'polypeptide(L)'
;MIKPLRTTRKARAALAAAAVTGCLVALSPSAGATATAAAAPPGRVAVDVASVNGSGCRPGSATVAVAPDNSAFTVTYSEYLASAGGGAAATEGRKNCLLSLLVHVPQGFTYAVSHVDYRGYGKLEPGAIGTQKASYYFQGMSQTANRTHQFHGALDDNWQVTDTTGIEALVFAPCGEQRNFNINTELRAEVGTSDKNKTSYMTVDSTDGSISSVYHFSWKQCPVRR
;
A
#
# COMPACT_ATOMS: atom_id res chain seq x y z
N MET A 1 15.95 -72.64 -28.21
CA MET A 1 15.48 -74.05 -28.15
C MET A 1 14.61 -74.24 -26.92
N ILE A 2 13.47 -74.81 -27.13
CA ILE A 2 12.49 -75.44 -26.25
C ILE A 2 11.41 -74.53 -25.65
N LYS A 3 10.28 -74.46 -26.33
CA LYS A 3 8.88 -74.49 -25.82
C LYS A 3 8.59 -75.96 -25.41
N PRO A 4 7.48 -76.33 -24.72
CA PRO A 4 6.18 -75.73 -24.45
C PRO A 4 5.70 -76.00 -22.99
N LEU A 5 4.54 -75.60 -22.51
CA LEU A 5 3.24 -76.26 -22.55
C LEU A 5 2.09 -75.53 -21.87
N ARG A 6 0.94 -75.50 -22.50
CA ARG A 6 -0.37 -75.01 -22.00
C ARG A 6 -0.90 -75.99 -20.94
N THR A 7 -1.63 -75.39 -19.95
CA THR A 7 -2.79 -76.06 -19.39
C THR A 7 -3.89 -75.09 -19.00
N THR A 8 -5.02 -75.28 -19.61
CA THR A 8 -6.31 -74.65 -19.36
C THR A 8 -6.97 -75.28 -18.15
N ARG A 9 -7.49 -74.51 -17.21
CA ARG A 9 -8.58 -74.99 -16.34
C ARG A 9 -9.69 -73.94 -16.23
N LYS A 10 -10.85 -74.33 -16.72
CA LYS A 10 -12.16 -73.74 -16.56
C LYS A 10 -12.63 -74.00 -15.11
N ALA A 11 -13.16 -72.96 -14.39
CA ALA A 11 -14.07 -73.16 -13.26
C ALA A 11 -14.90 -71.86 -13.08
N ARG A 12 -16.10 -72.01 -13.50
CA ARG A 12 -17.43 -71.81 -12.93
C ARG A 12 -17.64 -70.47 -12.09
N ALA A 13 -18.60 -69.75 -12.65
CA ALA A 13 -19.25 -68.59 -12.12
C ALA A 13 -19.96 -68.87 -10.74
N ALA A 14 -19.83 -67.92 -9.79
CA ALA A 14 -20.79 -67.73 -8.71
C ALA A 14 -21.15 -66.25 -8.68
N LEU A 15 -22.38 -65.91 -9.01
CA LEU A 15 -22.96 -64.60 -8.79
C LEU A 15 -23.18 -64.41 -7.26
N ALA A 16 -22.53 -63.42 -6.68
CA ALA A 16 -22.93 -62.87 -5.39
C ALA A 16 -23.39 -61.43 -5.65
N ALA A 17 -24.69 -61.21 -5.53
CA ALA A 17 -25.29 -59.87 -5.54
C ALA A 17 -24.97 -59.18 -4.21
N ALA A 18 -24.07 -58.18 -4.23
CA ALA A 18 -23.85 -57.28 -3.12
C ALA A 18 -24.63 -55.98 -3.37
N ALA A 19 -25.64 -55.78 -2.57
CA ALA A 19 -26.36 -54.49 -2.51
C ALA A 19 -25.45 -53.40 -1.99
N VAL A 20 -25.03 -52.49 -2.86
CA VAL A 20 -24.29 -51.29 -2.47
C VAL A 20 -25.28 -50.21 -2.11
N THR A 21 -25.47 -50.00 -0.81
CA THR A 21 -26.22 -48.84 -0.27
C THR A 21 -25.36 -47.60 -0.50
N GLY A 22 -25.65 -46.82 -1.54
CA GLY A 22 -24.97 -45.58 -1.85
C GLY A 22 -25.30 -44.49 -0.84
N CYS A 23 -24.36 -44.17 0.03
CA CYS A 23 -24.44 -43.00 0.88
C CYS A 23 -24.11 -41.76 0.01
N LEU A 24 -25.12 -41.05 -0.46
CA LEU A 24 -24.99 -39.75 -1.13
C LEU A 24 -24.52 -38.72 -0.12
N VAL A 25 -23.20 -38.52 -0.04
CA VAL A 25 -22.61 -37.36 0.66
C VAL A 25 -22.88 -36.11 -0.19
N ALA A 26 -23.86 -35.33 0.19
CA ALA A 26 -24.11 -34.03 -0.41
C ALA A 26 -22.93 -33.09 -0.05
N LEU A 27 -22.01 -32.90 -0.97
CA LEU A 27 -21.00 -31.83 -0.92
C LEU A 27 -21.74 -30.48 -1.11
N SER A 28 -22.03 -29.81 -0.02
CA SER A 28 -22.49 -28.44 -0.05
C SER A 28 -21.32 -27.57 -0.53
N PRO A 29 -21.43 -26.80 -1.63
CA PRO A 29 -20.42 -25.84 -2.00
C PRO A 29 -20.42 -24.75 -0.94
N SER A 30 -19.33 -24.62 -0.19
CA SER A 30 -19.07 -23.44 0.63
C SER A 30 -18.92 -22.25 -0.32
N ALA A 31 -19.95 -21.42 -0.43
CA ALA A 31 -19.86 -20.14 -1.09
C ALA A 31 -18.85 -19.28 -0.30
N GLY A 32 -17.60 -19.27 -0.75
CA GLY A 32 -16.60 -18.33 -0.30
C GLY A 32 -17.10 -16.92 -0.60
N ALA A 33 -17.50 -16.19 0.42
CA ALA A 33 -17.87 -14.79 0.29
C ALA A 33 -16.60 -14.02 -0.12
N THR A 34 -16.45 -13.78 -1.42
CA THR A 34 -15.47 -12.80 -1.92
C THR A 34 -15.88 -11.44 -1.40
N ALA A 35 -15.10 -10.88 -0.49
CA ALA A 35 -15.29 -9.52 -0.02
C ALA A 35 -15.02 -8.56 -1.19
N THR A 36 -16.05 -8.19 -1.90
CA THR A 36 -16.00 -7.17 -2.95
C THR A 36 -15.83 -5.82 -2.26
N ALA A 37 -14.82 -5.03 -2.66
CA ALA A 37 -14.72 -3.64 -2.23
C ALA A 37 -16.02 -2.92 -2.61
N ALA A 38 -16.60 -2.18 -1.67
CA ALA A 38 -17.82 -1.42 -1.94
C ALA A 38 -17.48 -0.29 -2.93
N ALA A 39 -18.45 0.06 -3.78
CA ALA A 39 -18.34 1.26 -4.59
C ALA A 39 -18.14 2.49 -3.69
N ALA A 40 -17.51 3.54 -4.24
CA ALA A 40 -17.33 4.80 -3.54
C ALA A 40 -18.69 5.36 -3.07
N PRO A 41 -18.74 6.03 -1.90
CA PRO A 41 -19.99 6.57 -1.37
C PRO A 41 -20.58 7.64 -2.32
N PRO A 42 -21.89 7.74 -2.43
CA PRO A 42 -22.55 8.70 -3.33
C PRO A 42 -22.44 10.15 -2.85
N GLY A 43 -22.08 10.38 -1.59
CA GLY A 43 -21.90 11.71 -1.03
C GLY A 43 -20.48 12.23 -1.20
N ARG A 44 -20.29 13.54 -0.98
CA ARG A 44 -18.95 14.17 -1.05
C ARG A 44 -18.08 13.71 0.13
N VAL A 45 -16.88 13.25 -0.20
CA VAL A 45 -15.79 13.04 0.75
C VAL A 45 -14.94 14.30 0.81
N ALA A 46 -14.54 14.71 2.00
CA ALA A 46 -13.60 15.80 2.21
C ALA A 46 -12.44 15.32 3.08
N VAL A 47 -11.26 15.89 2.88
CA VAL A 47 -10.08 15.61 3.68
C VAL A 47 -9.48 16.93 4.13
N ASP A 48 -9.46 17.14 5.44
CA ASP A 48 -8.86 18.31 6.06
C ASP A 48 -7.48 17.97 6.62
N VAL A 49 -6.53 18.89 6.46
CA VAL A 49 -5.21 18.78 7.06
C VAL A 49 -5.28 19.30 8.49
N ALA A 50 -5.33 18.40 9.47
CA ALA A 50 -5.37 18.75 10.89
C ALA A 50 -4.01 19.25 11.39
N SER A 51 -2.90 18.64 10.92
CA SER A 51 -1.55 19.14 11.21
C SER A 51 -0.52 18.67 10.19
N VAL A 52 0.53 19.49 10.02
CA VAL A 52 1.72 19.20 9.21
C VAL A 52 2.93 19.50 10.09
N ASN A 53 3.82 18.53 10.30
CA ASN A 53 5.02 18.68 11.11
C ASN A 53 6.16 17.84 10.56
N GLY A 54 7.36 18.37 10.60
CA GLY A 54 8.56 17.61 10.25
C GLY A 54 9.65 18.48 9.62
N SER A 55 10.83 17.91 9.50
CA SER A 55 11.97 18.56 8.86
C SER A 55 11.86 18.63 7.34
N GLY A 56 10.99 17.83 6.74
CA GLY A 56 10.70 17.79 5.30
C GLY A 56 9.41 18.51 4.91
N CYS A 57 8.60 18.93 5.88
CA CYS A 57 7.39 19.69 5.63
C CYS A 57 7.08 20.61 6.83
N ARG A 58 6.96 21.90 6.57
CA ARG A 58 6.55 22.87 7.57
C ARG A 58 5.04 23.05 7.57
N PRO A 59 4.43 23.60 8.61
CA PRO A 59 3.03 24.00 8.59
C PRO A 59 2.72 24.84 7.33
N GLY A 60 1.71 24.44 6.57
CA GLY A 60 1.31 25.10 5.32
C GLY A 60 2.08 24.64 4.06
N SER A 61 3.09 23.77 4.16
CA SER A 61 3.84 23.28 2.99
C SER A 61 3.25 21.98 2.38
N ALA A 62 2.11 21.52 2.86
CA ALA A 62 1.39 20.41 2.27
C ALA A 62 -0.08 20.77 2.03
N THR A 63 -0.62 20.38 0.89
CA THR A 63 -2.02 20.55 0.53
C THR A 63 -2.64 19.21 0.16
N VAL A 64 -3.97 19.10 0.31
CA VAL A 64 -4.72 17.88 0.01
C VAL A 64 -5.88 18.21 -0.91
N ALA A 65 -6.06 17.37 -1.94
CA ALA A 65 -7.21 17.44 -2.86
C ALA A 65 -7.84 16.05 -3.01
N VAL A 66 -9.17 15.96 -2.92
CA VAL A 66 -9.93 14.72 -3.10
C VAL A 66 -10.36 14.61 -4.55
N ALA A 67 -10.24 13.42 -5.14
CA ALA A 67 -10.72 13.12 -6.48
C ALA A 67 -12.26 13.27 -6.54
N PRO A 68 -12.82 13.80 -7.64
CA PRO A 68 -14.26 14.05 -7.75
C PRO A 68 -15.14 12.81 -7.59
N ASP A 69 -14.60 11.64 -7.91
CA ASP A 69 -15.25 10.33 -7.80
C ASP A 69 -15.05 9.65 -6.43
N ASN A 70 -14.43 10.34 -5.47
CA ASN A 70 -14.08 9.81 -4.16
C ASN A 70 -13.17 8.56 -4.21
N SER A 71 -12.45 8.33 -5.29
CA SER A 71 -11.56 7.16 -5.42
C SER A 71 -10.24 7.33 -4.68
N ALA A 72 -9.77 8.58 -4.53
CA ALA A 72 -8.46 8.89 -3.98
C ALA A 72 -8.39 10.31 -3.41
N PHE A 73 -7.33 10.58 -2.67
CA PHE A 73 -6.88 11.95 -2.39
C PHE A 73 -5.41 12.09 -2.73
N THR A 74 -5.03 13.29 -3.12
CA THR A 74 -3.67 13.66 -3.50
C THR A 74 -3.08 14.56 -2.43
N VAL A 75 -1.84 14.30 -2.00
CA VAL A 75 -1.05 15.18 -1.17
C VAL A 75 0.06 15.79 -2.01
N THR A 76 0.14 17.11 -2.04
CA THR A 76 1.20 17.85 -2.72
C THR A 76 2.06 18.55 -1.68
N TYR A 77 3.37 18.43 -1.79
CA TYR A 77 4.35 19.06 -0.94
C TYR A 77 5.06 20.19 -1.69
N SER A 78 5.33 21.32 -1.04
CA SER A 78 6.09 22.43 -1.64
C SER A 78 7.57 22.45 -1.28
N GLU A 79 8.00 21.66 -0.29
CA GLU A 79 9.37 21.64 0.22
C GLU A 79 9.67 20.28 0.85
N TYR A 80 10.06 19.29 0.06
CA TYR A 80 10.42 17.99 0.62
C TYR A 80 11.63 17.40 -0.09
N LEU A 81 12.82 17.80 0.37
CA LEU A 81 14.10 17.41 -0.22
C LEU A 81 15.07 16.96 0.86
N ALA A 82 15.73 15.79 0.64
CA ALA A 82 16.86 15.31 1.41
C ALA A 82 18.10 15.31 0.53
N SER A 83 19.26 15.76 1.05
CA SER A 83 20.51 15.86 0.31
C SER A 83 21.72 15.43 1.12
N ALA A 84 22.75 14.88 0.46
CA ALA A 84 23.98 14.43 1.06
C ALA A 84 25.17 14.67 0.13
N GLY A 85 26.36 14.89 0.70
CA GLY A 85 27.57 15.24 -0.06
C GLY A 85 27.59 16.71 -0.47
N GLY A 86 28.64 17.13 -1.19
CA GLY A 86 28.77 18.49 -1.70
C GLY A 86 28.80 19.57 -0.62
N GLY A 87 29.14 19.24 0.63
CA GLY A 87 29.12 20.19 1.75
C GLY A 87 27.76 20.30 2.45
N ALA A 88 26.76 19.50 2.10
CA ALA A 88 25.46 19.46 2.79
C ALA A 88 25.64 19.09 4.28
N ALA A 89 24.93 19.79 5.17
CA ALA A 89 24.93 19.47 6.60
C ALA A 89 24.36 18.04 6.82
N ALA A 90 24.83 17.35 7.85
CA ALA A 90 24.36 15.98 8.17
C ALA A 90 22.83 15.92 8.40
N THR A 91 22.23 16.99 8.87
CA THR A 91 20.78 17.12 9.06
C THR A 91 19.96 17.16 7.77
N GLU A 92 20.62 17.48 6.63
CA GLU A 92 19.97 17.51 5.32
C GLU A 92 19.79 16.11 4.73
N GLY A 93 20.61 15.14 5.16
CA GLY A 93 20.55 13.77 4.68
C GLY A 93 19.30 13.01 5.07
N ARG A 94 18.50 13.53 6.02
CA ARG A 94 17.27 12.90 6.47
C ARG A 94 16.18 13.93 6.73
N LYS A 95 15.08 13.80 6.05
CA LYS A 95 13.89 14.64 6.19
C LYS A 95 12.67 13.78 6.45
N ASN A 96 11.81 14.22 7.34
CA ASN A 96 10.55 13.53 7.64
C ASN A 96 9.37 14.49 7.56
N CYS A 97 8.21 13.94 7.27
CA CYS A 97 6.94 14.66 7.25
C CYS A 97 5.86 13.82 7.93
N LEU A 98 5.23 14.37 8.95
CA LEU A 98 4.05 13.81 9.61
C LEU A 98 2.84 14.65 9.25
N LEU A 99 1.90 14.05 8.53
CA LEU A 99 0.58 14.59 8.23
C LEU A 99 -0.45 13.92 9.13
N SER A 100 -1.32 14.70 9.74
CA SER A 100 -2.52 14.25 10.40
C SER A 100 -3.72 14.75 9.61
N LEU A 101 -4.50 13.82 9.05
CA LEU A 101 -5.62 14.11 8.16
C LEU A 101 -6.94 13.72 8.80
N LEU A 102 -7.94 14.56 8.68
CA LEU A 102 -9.31 14.28 9.08
C LEU A 102 -10.14 14.01 7.82
N VAL A 103 -10.55 12.75 7.64
CA VAL A 103 -11.35 12.34 6.48
C VAL A 103 -12.82 12.34 6.87
N HIS A 104 -13.61 13.17 6.21
CA HIS A 104 -15.06 13.26 6.37
C HIS A 104 -15.74 12.31 5.41
N VAL A 105 -16.33 11.26 5.96
CA VAL A 105 -16.96 10.18 5.20
C VAL A 105 -18.48 10.28 5.32
N PRO A 106 -19.26 10.11 4.25
CA PRO A 106 -20.71 10.03 4.33
C PRO A 106 -21.20 8.96 5.30
N GLN A 107 -22.34 9.23 5.97
CA GLN A 107 -22.92 8.30 6.94
C GLN A 107 -23.15 6.91 6.33
N GLY A 108 -22.86 5.86 7.08
CA GLY A 108 -23.02 4.47 6.67
C GLY A 108 -21.80 3.90 5.92
N PHE A 109 -20.74 4.68 5.75
CA PHE A 109 -19.51 4.22 5.12
C PHE A 109 -18.30 4.36 6.05
N THR A 110 -17.28 3.57 5.75
CA THR A 110 -15.93 3.72 6.28
C THR A 110 -14.90 3.47 5.18
N TYR A 111 -13.66 3.81 5.43
CA TYR A 111 -12.57 3.73 4.46
C TYR A 111 -11.31 3.09 5.02
N ALA A 112 -10.52 2.56 4.10
CA ALA A 112 -9.10 2.25 4.28
C ALA A 112 -8.32 2.85 3.10
N VAL A 113 -7.00 2.91 3.21
CA VAL A 113 -6.11 3.21 2.07
C VAL A 113 -5.57 1.89 1.54
N SER A 114 -5.90 1.56 0.29
CA SER A 114 -5.56 0.28 -0.35
C SER A 114 -4.21 0.31 -1.05
N HIS A 115 -3.87 1.42 -1.67
CA HIS A 115 -2.55 1.63 -2.25
C HIS A 115 -2.20 3.11 -2.27
N VAL A 116 -0.90 3.38 -2.36
CA VAL A 116 -0.36 4.74 -2.42
C VAL A 116 0.69 4.79 -3.51
N ASP A 117 0.55 5.75 -4.41
CA ASP A 117 1.54 6.07 -5.42
C ASP A 117 2.38 7.25 -4.95
N TYR A 118 3.69 7.02 -4.81
CA TYR A 118 4.66 8.06 -4.56
C TYR A 118 5.44 8.37 -5.81
N ARG A 119 5.66 9.64 -6.04
CA ARG A 119 6.50 10.13 -7.13
C ARG A 119 7.48 11.17 -6.59
N GLY A 120 8.61 11.27 -7.25
CA GLY A 120 9.62 12.23 -6.90
C GLY A 120 10.72 12.28 -7.96
N TYR A 121 11.76 13.03 -7.66
CA TYR A 121 12.95 13.09 -8.47
C TYR A 121 14.17 12.71 -7.63
N GLY A 122 15.12 12.03 -8.22
CA GLY A 122 16.37 11.63 -7.59
C GLY A 122 17.56 11.99 -8.44
N LYS A 123 18.54 12.67 -7.84
CA LYS A 123 19.86 12.80 -8.38
C LYS A 123 20.85 12.15 -7.42
N LEU A 124 21.25 10.94 -7.72
CA LEU A 124 22.15 10.14 -6.90
C LEU A 124 23.43 9.84 -7.68
N GLU A 125 24.56 10.27 -7.16
CA GLU A 125 25.87 9.93 -7.72
C GLU A 125 26.12 8.41 -7.68
N PRO A 126 26.97 7.85 -8.56
CA PRO A 126 27.32 6.43 -8.52
C PRO A 126 27.81 6.00 -7.13
N GLY A 127 27.11 5.05 -6.50
CA GLY A 127 27.39 4.57 -5.15
C GLY A 127 26.65 5.31 -4.03
N ALA A 128 25.90 6.37 -4.32
CA ALA A 128 24.98 6.99 -3.38
C ALA A 128 23.69 6.18 -3.24
N ILE A 129 22.98 6.37 -2.13
CA ILE A 129 21.73 5.66 -1.82
C ILE A 129 20.65 6.68 -1.45
N GLY A 130 19.50 6.55 -2.10
CA GLY A 130 18.26 7.22 -1.73
C GLY A 130 17.32 6.26 -1.02
N THR A 131 16.56 6.74 -0.04
CA THR A 131 15.52 5.92 0.63
C THR A 131 14.27 6.74 0.83
N GLN A 132 13.12 6.17 0.45
CA GLN A 132 11.79 6.65 0.80
C GLN A 132 11.17 5.64 1.77
N LYS A 133 10.60 6.16 2.89
CA LYS A 133 9.82 5.35 3.84
C LYS A 133 8.46 5.99 4.07
N ALA A 134 7.49 5.15 4.36
CA ALA A 134 6.16 5.57 4.76
C ALA A 134 5.58 4.67 5.85
N SER A 135 4.81 5.28 6.76
CA SER A 135 4.03 4.59 7.77
C SER A 135 2.63 5.20 7.83
N TYR A 136 1.62 4.34 7.92
CA TYR A 136 0.21 4.74 7.93
C TYR A 136 -0.49 4.14 9.13
N TYR A 137 -1.27 4.94 9.86
CA TYR A 137 -2.05 4.47 10.99
C TYR A 137 -3.22 5.40 11.32
N PHE A 138 -4.29 4.85 11.89
CA PHE A 138 -5.36 5.65 12.48
C PHE A 138 -5.02 6.00 13.94
N GLN A 139 -5.33 7.21 14.34
CA GLN A 139 -5.13 7.66 15.71
C GLN A 139 -5.83 6.73 16.71
N GLY A 140 -5.10 6.27 17.73
CA GLY A 140 -5.60 5.36 18.77
C GLY A 140 -5.75 3.91 18.35
N MET A 141 -5.26 3.53 17.15
CA MET A 141 -5.17 2.14 16.71
C MET A 141 -3.72 1.66 16.72
N SER A 142 -3.52 0.39 17.03
CA SER A 142 -2.17 -0.22 17.08
C SER A 142 -1.66 -0.68 15.71
N GLN A 143 -2.56 -0.88 14.74
CA GLN A 143 -2.20 -1.33 13.40
C GLN A 143 -1.47 -0.22 12.65
N THR A 144 -0.27 -0.54 12.18
CA THR A 144 0.57 0.38 11.40
C THR A 144 1.12 -0.37 10.19
N ALA A 145 0.91 0.19 9.00
CA ALA A 145 1.57 -0.29 7.79
C ALA A 145 2.87 0.48 7.57
N ASN A 146 3.97 -0.24 7.33
CA ASN A 146 5.28 0.34 7.05
C ASN A 146 5.77 -0.09 5.69
N ARG A 147 6.35 0.83 4.92
CA ARG A 147 6.93 0.60 3.60
C ARG A 147 8.29 1.26 3.50
N THR A 148 9.19 0.67 2.72
CA THR A 148 10.53 1.21 2.48
C THR A 148 10.97 0.89 1.07
N HIS A 149 11.40 1.90 0.33
CA HIS A 149 11.96 1.80 -1.00
C HIS A 149 13.35 2.38 -1.02
N GLN A 150 14.28 1.68 -1.69
CA GLN A 150 15.66 2.13 -1.87
C GLN A 150 15.96 2.36 -3.34
N PHE A 151 16.73 3.39 -3.61
CA PHE A 151 17.20 3.80 -4.92
C PHE A 151 18.73 3.87 -4.89
N HIS A 152 19.36 3.36 -5.94
CA HIS A 152 20.82 3.34 -6.04
C HIS A 152 21.26 4.27 -7.16
N GLY A 153 22.29 5.07 -6.88
CA GLY A 153 22.99 5.81 -7.92
C GLY A 153 23.81 4.86 -8.83
N ALA A 154 23.99 5.21 -10.13
CA ALA A 154 23.71 6.51 -10.73
C ALA A 154 22.21 6.63 -11.07
N LEU A 155 21.58 7.66 -10.57
CA LEU A 155 20.20 8.05 -10.90
C LEU A 155 20.20 9.56 -11.15
N ASP A 156 19.54 10.00 -12.21
CA ASP A 156 19.24 11.42 -12.49
C ASP A 156 17.92 11.46 -13.26
N ASP A 157 16.82 11.12 -12.57
CA ASP A 157 15.50 10.94 -13.20
C ASP A 157 14.37 10.98 -12.15
N ASN A 158 13.14 11.05 -12.65
CA ASN A 158 11.94 10.84 -11.86
C ASN A 158 11.86 9.41 -11.38
N TRP A 159 11.43 9.23 -10.14
CA TRP A 159 11.14 7.93 -9.57
C TRP A 159 9.66 7.80 -9.20
N GLN A 160 9.15 6.60 -9.29
CA GLN A 160 7.81 6.25 -8.85
C GLN A 160 7.84 4.91 -8.14
N VAL A 161 7.10 4.80 -7.04
CA VAL A 161 6.85 3.55 -6.33
C VAL A 161 5.40 3.49 -5.89
N THR A 162 4.84 2.28 -5.86
CA THR A 162 3.49 2.01 -5.42
C THR A 162 3.50 1.08 -4.21
N ASP A 163 2.91 1.50 -3.12
CA ASP A 163 2.62 0.68 -1.95
C ASP A 163 1.24 0.07 -2.09
N THR A 164 1.12 -1.26 -2.09
CA THR A 164 -0.17 -1.95 -2.15
C THR A 164 -0.40 -2.73 -0.86
N THR A 165 -1.63 -2.67 -0.34
CA THR A 165 -2.10 -3.45 0.80
C THR A 165 -3.17 -4.42 0.33
N GLY A 166 -2.96 -5.73 0.52
CA GLY A 166 -3.96 -6.75 0.17
C GLY A 166 -5.28 -6.54 0.94
N ILE A 167 -6.40 -6.94 0.35
CA ILE A 167 -7.74 -6.72 0.94
C ILE A 167 -7.84 -7.31 2.35
N GLU A 168 -7.19 -8.43 2.61
CA GLU A 168 -7.15 -9.11 3.91
C GLU A 168 -6.37 -8.34 4.98
N ALA A 169 -5.48 -7.45 4.57
CA ALA A 169 -4.63 -6.64 5.44
C ALA A 169 -5.09 -5.18 5.57
N LEU A 170 -6.20 -4.80 4.91
CA LEU A 170 -6.72 -3.43 4.98
C LEU A 170 -7.19 -3.09 6.40
N VAL A 171 -6.65 -2.01 6.94
CA VAL A 171 -7.10 -1.42 8.20
C VAL A 171 -8.12 -0.34 7.88
N PHE A 172 -9.39 -0.58 8.25
CA PHE A 172 -10.47 0.39 8.07
C PHE A 172 -10.60 1.32 9.28
N ALA A 173 -10.96 2.56 9.02
CA ALA A 173 -11.38 3.48 10.08
C ALA A 173 -12.58 2.88 10.84
N PRO A 174 -12.72 3.09 12.17
CA PRO A 174 -13.87 2.60 12.92
C PRO A 174 -15.17 3.23 12.41
N CYS A 175 -16.22 2.41 12.26
CA CYS A 175 -17.52 2.87 11.84
C CYS A 175 -18.16 3.82 12.86
N GLY A 176 -18.61 4.99 12.41
CA GLY A 176 -19.28 5.98 13.25
C GLY A 176 -18.36 6.76 14.19
N GLU A 177 -17.05 6.58 14.06
CA GLU A 177 -16.04 7.36 14.77
C GLU A 177 -15.21 8.19 13.80
N GLN A 178 -14.89 9.41 14.20
CA GLN A 178 -14.00 10.26 13.46
C GLN A 178 -12.60 10.15 14.08
N ARG A 179 -11.64 9.61 13.31
CA ARG A 179 -10.25 9.46 13.73
C ARG A 179 -9.32 10.01 12.67
N ASN A 180 -8.25 10.65 13.12
CA ASN A 180 -7.24 11.14 12.21
C ASN A 180 -6.52 9.96 11.56
N PHE A 181 -6.33 10.05 10.25
CA PHE A 181 -5.44 9.21 9.48
C PHE A 181 -4.06 9.88 9.44
N ASN A 182 -3.07 9.21 10.00
CA ASN A 182 -1.72 9.72 10.10
C ASN A 182 -0.83 9.10 9.04
N ILE A 183 -0.08 9.93 8.35
CA ILE A 183 0.90 9.58 7.34
C ILE A 183 2.24 10.12 7.81
N ASN A 184 3.18 9.22 8.09
CA ASN A 184 4.55 9.60 8.43
C ASN A 184 5.47 9.13 7.33
N THR A 185 6.07 10.06 6.60
CA THR A 185 7.01 9.78 5.53
C THR A 185 8.42 10.24 5.88
N GLU A 186 9.42 9.59 5.31
CA GLU A 186 10.82 9.94 5.45
C GLU A 186 11.53 9.82 4.10
N LEU A 187 12.31 10.83 3.77
CA LEU A 187 13.31 10.77 2.70
C LEU A 187 14.70 10.75 3.28
N ARG A 188 15.58 9.97 2.67
CA ARG A 188 17.02 9.98 2.94
C ARG A 188 17.80 10.05 1.66
N ALA A 189 18.92 10.78 1.74
CA ALA A 189 20.03 10.72 0.80
C ALA A 189 21.30 10.42 1.56
N GLU A 190 22.07 9.45 1.10
CA GLU A 190 23.31 8.99 1.74
C GLU A 190 24.42 8.93 0.68
N VAL A 191 25.58 9.42 1.00
CA VAL A 191 26.72 9.39 0.07
C VAL A 191 27.16 7.96 -0.25
N GLY A 192 26.97 7.00 0.66
CA GLY A 192 27.42 5.63 0.45
C GLY A 192 28.89 5.57 0.08
N THR A 193 29.20 4.94 -1.06
CA THR A 193 30.55 4.84 -1.64
C THR A 193 30.81 5.92 -2.69
N SER A 194 29.88 6.86 -2.92
CA SER A 194 30.05 7.94 -3.91
C SER A 194 31.08 8.99 -3.49
N ASP A 195 31.45 9.86 -4.42
CA ASP A 195 32.32 11.01 -4.15
C ASP A 195 31.60 11.99 -3.19
N LYS A 196 32.15 12.17 -1.98
CA LYS A 196 31.62 13.04 -0.93
C LYS A 196 31.61 14.53 -1.33
N ASN A 197 32.37 14.94 -2.33
CA ASN A 197 32.40 16.32 -2.83
C ASN A 197 31.23 16.63 -3.78
N LYS A 198 30.51 15.59 -4.23
CA LYS A 198 29.36 15.72 -5.10
C LYS A 198 28.06 15.60 -4.31
N THR A 199 27.05 16.35 -4.72
CA THR A 199 25.75 16.34 -4.06
C THR A 199 24.84 15.29 -4.67
N SER A 200 24.29 14.44 -3.81
CA SER A 200 23.15 13.54 -4.10
C SER A 200 21.92 14.02 -3.37
N TYR A 201 20.75 13.95 -3.99
CA TYR A 201 19.51 14.32 -3.34
C TYR A 201 18.30 13.52 -3.82
N MET A 202 17.28 13.48 -2.97
CA MET A 202 15.95 12.92 -3.24
C MET A 202 14.90 13.96 -2.90
N THR A 203 13.85 14.05 -3.70
CA THR A 203 12.69 14.90 -3.43
C THR A 203 11.38 14.14 -3.69
N VAL A 204 10.32 14.46 -2.94
CA VAL A 204 8.91 14.08 -3.22
C VAL A 204 8.19 15.24 -3.89
N ASP A 205 8.90 16.26 -4.29
CA ASP A 205 8.41 17.40 -5.04
C ASP A 205 9.05 17.44 -6.42
N SER A 206 8.35 17.90 -7.43
CA SER A 206 8.92 18.15 -8.75
C SER A 206 9.03 19.64 -9.03
N THR A 207 10.08 19.98 -9.78
CA THR A 207 10.27 21.31 -10.31
C THR A 207 9.18 21.74 -11.31
N ASP A 208 8.38 20.81 -11.81
CA ASP A 208 7.29 21.04 -12.78
C ASP A 208 5.88 21.03 -12.17
N GLY A 209 5.76 20.87 -10.83
CA GLY A 209 4.47 20.87 -10.12
C GLY A 209 3.60 19.62 -10.37
N SER A 210 4.14 18.60 -11.05
CA SER A 210 3.38 17.40 -11.44
C SER A 210 3.50 16.25 -10.44
N ILE A 211 4.28 16.38 -9.37
CA ILE A 211 4.57 15.29 -8.45
C ILE A 211 3.80 15.44 -7.14
N SER A 212 3.04 14.40 -6.86
CA SER A 212 2.17 14.28 -5.70
C SER A 212 2.14 12.83 -5.23
N SER A 213 1.84 12.63 -3.97
CA SER A 213 1.51 11.31 -3.45
C SER A 213 0.00 11.09 -3.54
N VAL A 214 -0.42 10.02 -4.21
CA VAL A 214 -1.84 9.70 -4.41
C VAL A 214 -2.22 8.52 -3.52
N TYR A 215 -3.22 8.71 -2.66
CA TYR A 215 -3.72 7.74 -1.69
C TYR A 215 -5.08 7.24 -2.15
N HIS A 216 -5.18 5.97 -2.52
CA HIS A 216 -6.41 5.38 -3.05
C HIS A 216 -7.26 4.77 -1.95
N PHE A 217 -8.51 5.17 -1.92
CA PHE A 217 -9.48 4.65 -0.95
C PHE A 217 -9.96 3.25 -1.31
N SER A 218 -10.18 2.45 -0.28
CA SER A 218 -11.04 1.27 -0.31
C SER A 218 -12.23 1.52 0.59
N TRP A 219 -13.45 1.40 0.07
CA TRP A 219 -14.68 1.71 0.76
C TRP A 219 -15.35 0.48 1.34
N LYS A 220 -16.02 0.64 2.47
CA LYS A 220 -16.83 -0.39 3.10
C LYS A 220 -18.10 0.22 3.69
N GLN A 221 -19.23 -0.45 3.55
CA GLN A 221 -20.45 -0.08 4.27
C GLN A 221 -20.35 -0.51 5.73
N CYS A 222 -20.75 0.38 6.63
CA CYS A 222 -20.86 0.08 8.04
C CYS A 222 -22.09 -0.79 8.33
N PRO A 223 -22.00 -1.75 9.27
CA PRO A 223 -23.18 -2.52 9.68
C PRO A 223 -24.24 -1.59 10.27
N VAL A 224 -25.49 -1.82 9.88
CA VAL A 224 -26.63 -1.12 10.47
C VAL A 224 -26.72 -1.53 11.94
N ARG A 225 -26.62 -0.57 12.86
CA ARG A 225 -26.92 -0.82 14.27
C ARG A 225 -28.43 -1.10 14.38
N ARG A 226 -28.76 -2.34 14.69
CA ARG A 226 -30.13 -2.73 15.06
C ARG A 226 -30.40 -2.37 16.51
#